data_c2c710e75ab745eced238c96de211783
#
_entry.id   c2c710e75ab745eced238c96de211783
#
_cell.length_a   1.000
_cell.length_b   1.000
_cell.length_c   1.000
_cell.angle_alpha   90.00
_cell.angle_beta   90.00
_cell.angle_gamma   90.00
#
_symmetry.space_group_name_H-M   'P 1'
#
loop_
_entity.id
_entity.type
_entity.pdbx_description
1 polymer ?
#
loop_
_entity_poly.entity_id
_entity_poly.type
_entity_poly.pdbx_seq_one_letter_code
_entity_poly.pdbx_strand_id
1 'polypeptide(L)'
;ANTGETSNSGLPITMAGYKLDRTRALFEGQVKVDGCDFQIEEQGIGDLNTHVFSGPQTLDVTEIGLHPFMLAYANEGFRDYALLPIYPIRVFRHKSIFIRTDRGIKGPEDLRGRKVATPGFSSTSLTWLRGIMKHEYGVSPEEIQWFVSSKDSSAKAAGKVSVQESMVPKGLSVSQGPEGKDESDMLESGEVDALFHAAEPRAYIEGHPKVARLFPDFRKTERAYFKKTGIFPIMHAVAIRNTLVKQHPWLPKAVFNAYSQAKQIMYDHLKKMGWATISLPWAAQEIEETRALMGENFWPYGIEPNRKALEALFQYSYEQGL
;
A
#
# COMPACT_ATOMS: atom_id res chain seq x y z
N ALA A 1 35.26 24.42 -36.27
CA ALA A 1 34.75 24.96 -35.02
C ALA A 1 33.97 23.84 -34.30
N ASN A 2 34.62 23.19 -33.39
CA ASN A 2 34.04 22.20 -32.53
C ASN A 2 33.27 22.92 -31.42
N THR A 3 31.97 23.03 -31.55
CA THR A 3 31.14 23.36 -30.43
C THR A 3 31.00 22.07 -29.62
N GLY A 4 31.82 21.93 -28.63
CA GLY A 4 31.66 20.90 -27.61
C GLY A 4 30.33 21.15 -26.92
N GLU A 5 29.33 20.34 -27.22
CA GLU A 5 28.18 20.16 -26.35
C GLU A 5 28.72 19.59 -25.06
N THR A 6 28.88 20.44 -24.08
CA THR A 6 28.97 20.00 -22.69
C THR A 6 27.60 19.45 -22.39
N SER A 7 27.42 18.12 -22.50
CA SER A 7 26.30 17.47 -21.91
C SER A 7 26.30 17.81 -20.44
N ASN A 8 25.34 18.64 -19.98
CA ASN A 8 25.03 18.80 -18.57
C ASN A 8 24.43 17.48 -18.09
N SER A 9 25.30 16.48 -17.94
CA SER A 9 24.90 15.25 -17.26
C SER A 9 24.75 15.61 -15.80
N GLY A 10 23.51 15.74 -15.35
CA GLY A 10 23.21 15.81 -13.94
C GLY A 10 23.67 14.56 -13.21
N LEU A 11 23.45 14.51 -11.91
CA LEU A 11 23.73 13.34 -11.09
C LEU A 11 22.95 12.15 -11.64
N PRO A 12 23.62 11.07 -12.07
CA PRO A 12 22.91 9.87 -12.53
C PRO A 12 22.25 9.18 -11.34
N ILE A 13 20.93 8.93 -11.41
CA ILE A 13 20.18 8.17 -10.41
C ILE A 13 19.27 7.16 -11.07
N THR A 14 19.09 6.04 -10.41
CA THR A 14 18.17 4.98 -10.80
C THR A 14 16.95 4.99 -9.88
N MET A 15 15.77 5.07 -10.46
CA MET A 15 14.51 5.13 -9.75
C MET A 15 13.60 3.98 -10.14
N ALA A 16 12.71 3.58 -9.24
CA ALA A 16 11.71 2.57 -9.53
C ALA A 16 10.41 2.83 -8.75
N GLY A 17 9.32 2.36 -9.30
CA GLY A 17 8.01 2.46 -8.67
C GLY A 17 6.89 2.07 -9.61
N TYR A 18 5.68 2.47 -9.28
CA TYR A 18 4.47 2.20 -10.05
C TYR A 18 4.16 3.39 -10.96
N LYS A 19 3.84 3.09 -12.22
CA LYS A 19 3.34 4.09 -13.15
C LYS A 19 1.84 4.30 -12.91
N LEU A 20 1.52 5.37 -12.18
CA LEU A 20 0.18 5.75 -11.79
C LEU A 20 -0.16 7.10 -12.43
N ASP A 21 -1.43 7.51 -12.40
CA ASP A 21 -1.80 8.83 -12.93
C ASP A 21 -1.02 9.96 -12.23
N ARG A 22 -0.69 9.81 -10.96
CA ARG A 22 0.06 10.77 -10.14
C ARG A 22 1.59 10.63 -10.22
N THR A 23 2.10 9.64 -10.91
CA THR A 23 3.55 9.44 -11.16
C THR A 23 3.89 9.38 -12.64
N ARG A 24 2.89 9.25 -13.49
CA ARG A 24 3.06 9.08 -14.94
C ARG A 24 4.00 10.10 -15.57
N ALA A 25 3.90 11.37 -15.16
CA ALA A 25 4.71 12.43 -15.73
C ALA A 25 6.22 12.24 -15.50
N LEU A 26 6.61 11.55 -14.42
CA LEU A 26 7.99 11.15 -14.19
C LEU A 26 8.43 10.05 -15.16
N PHE A 27 7.59 9.01 -15.33
CA PHE A 27 7.88 7.89 -16.23
C PHE A 27 7.95 8.33 -17.70
N GLU A 28 7.11 9.28 -18.09
CA GLU A 28 7.03 9.78 -19.46
C GLU A 28 7.97 10.97 -19.74
N GLY A 29 8.73 11.41 -18.74
CA GLY A 29 9.73 12.46 -18.90
C GLY A 29 9.19 13.88 -18.97
N GLN A 30 7.90 14.11 -18.66
CA GLN A 30 7.33 15.46 -18.56
C GLN A 30 7.83 16.22 -17.34
N VAL A 31 8.12 15.50 -16.27
CA VAL A 31 8.69 16.03 -15.03
C VAL A 31 10.10 15.49 -14.89
N LYS A 32 11.02 16.36 -14.53
CA LYS A 32 12.43 16.04 -14.27
C LYS A 32 12.72 16.20 -12.78
N VAL A 33 13.74 15.45 -12.33
CA VAL A 33 14.33 15.66 -11.02
C VAL A 33 15.47 16.65 -11.18
N ASP A 34 15.35 17.83 -10.60
CA ASP A 34 16.33 18.90 -10.77
C ASP A 34 17.73 18.44 -10.37
N GLY A 35 18.72 18.74 -11.23
CA GLY A 35 20.12 18.36 -11.01
C GLY A 35 20.44 16.89 -11.26
N CYS A 36 19.51 16.11 -11.76
CA CYS A 36 19.68 14.68 -12.00
C CYS A 36 19.48 14.29 -13.46
N ASP A 37 20.19 13.26 -13.85
CA ASP A 37 19.91 12.45 -15.03
C ASP A 37 19.40 11.11 -14.52
N PHE A 38 18.10 10.86 -14.63
CA PHE A 38 17.47 9.70 -14.00
C PHE A 38 16.86 8.74 -15.00
N GLN A 39 16.88 7.47 -14.63
CA GLN A 39 16.10 6.41 -15.25
C GLN A 39 15.10 5.92 -14.23
N ILE A 40 13.85 5.71 -14.65
CA ILE A 40 12.78 5.20 -13.79
C ILE A 40 12.13 3.99 -14.45
N GLU A 41 11.96 2.92 -13.69
CA GLU A 41 11.40 1.66 -14.17
C GLU A 41 10.24 1.20 -13.31
N GLU A 42 9.31 0.48 -13.94
CA GLU A 42 8.18 -0.13 -13.25
C GLU A 42 8.57 -1.46 -12.64
N GLN A 43 8.31 -1.63 -11.35
CA GLN A 43 8.49 -2.90 -10.64
C GLN A 43 7.40 -3.05 -9.59
N GLY A 44 7.03 -4.30 -9.27
CA GLY A 44 6.08 -4.59 -8.21
C GLY A 44 6.69 -4.44 -6.81
N ILE A 45 5.85 -4.17 -5.82
CA ILE A 45 6.30 -3.86 -4.46
C ILE A 45 7.06 -5.01 -3.79
N GLY A 46 6.69 -6.25 -4.09
CA GLY A 46 7.40 -7.42 -3.56
C GLY A 46 8.86 -7.44 -3.99
N ASP A 47 9.11 -7.19 -5.28
CA ASP A 47 10.46 -7.10 -5.84
C ASP A 47 11.22 -5.89 -5.30
N LEU A 48 10.56 -4.74 -5.18
CA LEU A 48 11.16 -3.53 -4.63
C LEU A 48 11.55 -3.68 -3.16
N ASN A 49 10.69 -4.26 -2.34
CA ASN A 49 11.00 -4.56 -0.94
C ASN A 49 12.19 -5.51 -0.83
N THR A 50 12.20 -6.59 -1.60
CA THR A 50 13.30 -7.55 -1.62
C THR A 50 14.61 -6.89 -2.03
N HIS A 51 14.57 -6.06 -3.07
CA HIS A 51 15.74 -5.35 -3.57
C HIS A 51 16.37 -4.46 -2.49
N VAL A 52 15.55 -3.72 -1.75
CA VAL A 52 15.99 -2.77 -0.74
C VAL A 52 16.46 -3.48 0.54
N PHE A 53 15.68 -4.43 1.05
CA PHE A 53 15.96 -5.03 2.36
C PHE A 53 16.94 -6.19 2.33
N SER A 54 17.01 -6.94 1.24
CA SER A 54 17.88 -8.12 1.12
C SER A 54 18.58 -8.28 -0.22
N GLY A 55 18.41 -7.34 -1.11
CA GLY A 55 18.97 -7.38 -2.46
C GLY A 55 20.18 -6.45 -2.65
N PRO A 56 20.55 -6.18 -3.91
CA PRO A 56 21.79 -5.49 -4.26
C PRO A 56 21.79 -3.98 -3.98
N GLN A 57 20.64 -3.37 -3.68
CA GLN A 57 20.51 -1.96 -3.35
C GLN A 57 21.04 -1.00 -4.46
N THR A 58 20.85 -1.36 -5.72
CA THR A 58 21.26 -0.56 -6.87
C THR A 58 20.25 0.54 -7.23
N LEU A 59 19.05 0.50 -6.65
CA LEU A 59 18.05 1.57 -6.81
C LEU A 59 18.37 2.70 -5.84
N ASP A 60 18.48 3.92 -6.38
CA ASP A 60 18.78 5.10 -5.60
C ASP A 60 17.56 5.71 -4.94
N VAL A 61 16.44 5.71 -5.67
CA VAL A 61 15.14 6.22 -5.21
C VAL A 61 14.08 5.20 -5.62
N THR A 62 13.31 4.70 -4.67
CA THR A 62 12.34 3.66 -4.99
C THR A 62 11.09 3.72 -4.13
N GLU A 63 9.96 3.36 -4.72
CA GLU A 63 8.77 3.05 -3.95
C GLU A 63 9.04 1.87 -3.02
N ILE A 64 8.50 1.92 -1.81
CA ILE A 64 8.73 0.94 -0.75
C ILE A 64 7.45 0.75 0.05
N GLY A 65 7.21 -0.47 0.55
CA GLY A 65 6.16 -0.70 1.52
C GLY A 65 6.44 0.05 2.81
N LEU A 66 5.48 0.84 3.28
CA LEU A 66 5.69 1.69 4.46
C LEU A 66 5.94 0.86 5.71
N HIS A 67 5.07 -0.10 6.01
CA HIS A 67 5.18 -0.90 7.22
C HIS A 67 6.43 -1.82 7.22
N PRO A 68 6.76 -2.52 6.13
CA PRO A 68 8.02 -3.26 6.06
C PRO A 68 9.25 -2.39 6.35
N PHE A 69 9.26 -1.16 5.86
CA PHE A 69 10.34 -0.23 6.17
C PHE A 69 10.38 0.14 7.65
N MET A 70 9.22 0.43 8.25
CA MET A 70 9.11 0.73 9.68
C MET A 70 9.67 -0.41 10.53
N LEU A 71 9.32 -1.66 10.20
CA LEU A 71 9.80 -2.84 10.91
C LEU A 71 11.31 -3.01 10.77
N ALA A 72 11.84 -2.87 9.57
CA ALA A 72 13.28 -2.95 9.33
C ALA A 72 14.03 -1.85 10.10
N TYR A 73 13.53 -0.64 10.06
CA TYR A 73 14.11 0.49 10.79
C TYR A 73 14.10 0.28 12.30
N ALA A 74 12.94 -0.09 12.86
CA ALA A 74 12.77 -0.21 14.32
C ALA A 74 13.39 -1.48 14.88
N ASN A 75 13.26 -2.62 14.20
CA ASN A 75 13.62 -3.92 14.75
C ASN A 75 15.00 -4.42 14.32
N GLU A 76 15.48 -3.99 13.15
CA GLU A 76 16.74 -4.45 12.56
C GLU A 76 17.81 -3.37 12.47
N GLY A 77 17.48 -2.14 12.87
CA GLY A 77 18.40 -1.02 12.77
C GLY A 77 18.73 -0.61 11.32
N PHE A 78 17.84 -0.89 10.39
CA PHE A 78 18.04 -0.60 8.97
C PHE A 78 18.16 0.90 8.72
N ARG A 79 19.28 1.33 8.11
CA ARG A 79 19.61 2.72 7.86
C ARG A 79 20.20 2.97 6.46
N ASP A 80 20.13 1.95 5.59
CA ASP A 80 20.71 2.05 4.23
C ASP A 80 19.91 2.98 3.34
N TYR A 81 18.62 3.11 3.63
CA TYR A 81 17.70 4.05 2.99
C TYR A 81 17.00 4.91 4.04
N ALA A 82 16.53 6.07 3.62
CA ALA A 82 15.65 6.94 4.39
C ALA A 82 14.30 7.05 3.68
N LEU A 83 13.22 7.32 4.43
CA LEU A 83 11.92 7.61 3.86
C LEU A 83 11.78 9.08 3.51
N LEU A 84 11.21 9.35 2.35
CA LEU A 84 10.70 10.65 1.97
C LEU A 84 9.18 10.69 2.21
N PRO A 85 8.62 11.85 2.57
CA PRO A 85 7.18 11.99 2.81
C PRO A 85 6.38 12.09 1.50
N ILE A 86 6.57 11.12 0.65
CA ILE A 86 5.91 10.95 -0.65
C ILE A 86 5.16 9.63 -0.58
N TYR A 87 3.85 9.63 -0.85
CA TYR A 87 2.99 8.48 -0.65
C TYR A 87 2.27 8.10 -1.94
N PRO A 88 2.93 7.36 -2.84
CA PRO A 88 2.37 7.05 -4.16
C PRO A 88 1.12 6.18 -4.11
N ILE A 89 1.01 5.29 -3.11
CA ILE A 89 -0.16 4.42 -2.97
C ILE A 89 -0.79 4.58 -1.59
N ARG A 90 -2.08 4.88 -1.61
CA ARG A 90 -2.97 4.94 -0.47
C ARG A 90 -4.25 4.19 -0.82
N VAL A 91 -4.78 3.41 0.11
CA VAL A 91 -5.99 2.61 -0.15
C VAL A 91 -6.78 2.46 1.15
N PHE A 92 -8.09 2.73 1.09
CA PHE A 92 -9.00 2.30 2.14
C PHE A 92 -9.13 0.77 2.13
N ARG A 93 -9.21 0.15 3.30
CA ARG A 93 -9.06 -1.31 3.43
C ARG A 93 -10.30 -2.09 3.84
N HIS A 94 -11.44 -1.45 4.06
CA HIS A 94 -12.69 -2.17 4.38
C HIS A 94 -13.07 -3.18 3.28
N LYS A 95 -12.72 -2.88 2.02
CA LYS A 95 -12.92 -3.76 0.87
C LYS A 95 -12.07 -5.04 0.89
N SER A 96 -11.11 -5.15 1.80
CA SER A 96 -10.09 -6.21 1.81
C SER A 96 -10.44 -7.39 2.70
N ILE A 97 -11.67 -7.47 3.20
CA ILE A 97 -12.19 -8.61 3.95
C ILE A 97 -13.22 -9.35 3.12
N PHE A 98 -13.00 -10.64 2.93
CA PHE A 98 -13.89 -11.54 2.19
C PHE A 98 -14.35 -12.64 3.11
N ILE A 99 -15.62 -13.03 2.98
CA ILE A 99 -16.29 -13.97 3.87
C ILE A 99 -16.99 -15.08 3.09
N ARG A 100 -17.23 -16.20 3.77
CA ARG A 100 -18.20 -17.18 3.30
C ARG A 100 -19.60 -16.74 3.69
N THR A 101 -20.49 -16.79 2.72
CA THR A 101 -21.89 -16.36 2.90
C THR A 101 -22.74 -17.35 3.72
N ASP A 102 -22.25 -18.58 3.93
CA ASP A 102 -22.94 -19.65 4.66
C ASP A 102 -22.49 -19.81 6.12
N ARG A 103 -21.75 -18.83 6.66
CA ARG A 103 -21.22 -18.90 8.03
C ARG A 103 -21.88 -17.92 9.00
N GLY A 104 -22.94 -17.23 8.57
CA GLY A 104 -23.68 -16.31 9.43
C GLY A 104 -22.91 -15.03 9.79
N ILE A 105 -21.88 -14.65 9.05
CA ILE A 105 -21.12 -13.43 9.26
C ILE A 105 -21.87 -12.27 8.62
N LYS A 106 -22.41 -11.36 9.45
CA LYS A 106 -23.20 -10.20 8.99
C LYS A 106 -22.48 -8.87 9.19
N GLY A 107 -21.49 -8.83 10.04
CA GLY A 107 -20.72 -7.66 10.34
C GLY A 107 -19.36 -8.02 10.92
N PRO A 108 -18.48 -7.00 11.13
CA PRO A 108 -17.13 -7.25 11.61
C PRO A 108 -17.06 -7.93 12.97
N GLU A 109 -18.04 -7.70 13.85
CA GLU A 109 -18.11 -8.29 15.19
C GLU A 109 -18.24 -9.82 15.13
N ASP A 110 -18.83 -10.33 14.05
CA ASP A 110 -19.01 -11.77 13.83
C ASP A 110 -17.71 -12.49 13.47
N LEU A 111 -16.63 -11.77 13.25
CA LEU A 111 -15.31 -12.38 13.03
C LEU A 111 -14.68 -12.93 14.31
N ARG A 112 -15.19 -12.55 15.49
CA ARG A 112 -14.68 -13.09 16.77
C ARG A 112 -14.84 -14.60 16.80
N GLY A 113 -13.74 -15.27 17.17
CA GLY A 113 -13.73 -16.73 17.24
C GLY A 113 -13.69 -17.45 15.90
N ARG A 114 -13.71 -16.72 14.79
CA ARG A 114 -13.72 -17.31 13.45
C ARG A 114 -12.32 -17.64 12.96
N LYS A 115 -12.27 -18.54 11.99
CA LYS A 115 -11.06 -18.91 11.26
C LYS A 115 -10.88 -17.95 10.08
N VAL A 116 -9.78 -17.22 10.08
CA VAL A 116 -9.48 -16.21 9.06
C VAL A 116 -8.13 -16.49 8.43
N ALA A 117 -8.09 -16.62 7.11
CA ALA A 117 -6.86 -16.79 6.37
C ALA A 117 -6.20 -15.43 6.11
N THR A 118 -4.89 -15.41 6.14
CA THR A 118 -4.07 -14.23 5.84
C THR A 118 -2.75 -14.70 5.21
N PRO A 119 -2.16 -13.92 4.27
CA PRO A 119 -0.83 -14.25 3.77
C PRO A 119 0.30 -14.01 4.78
N GLY A 120 0.07 -13.14 5.76
CA GLY A 120 1.06 -12.83 6.80
C GLY A 120 0.64 -11.64 7.65
N PHE A 121 1.59 -11.10 8.43
CA PHE A 121 1.32 -10.05 9.42
C PHE A 121 2.12 -8.76 9.21
N SER A 122 3.05 -8.72 8.26
CA SER A 122 3.94 -7.57 8.08
C SER A 122 3.46 -6.56 7.04
N SER A 123 2.55 -6.95 6.14
CA SER A 123 2.09 -6.06 5.07
C SER A 123 1.42 -4.82 5.64
N THR A 124 1.64 -3.69 4.98
CA THR A 124 1.04 -2.42 5.38
C THR A 124 -0.48 -2.50 5.35
N SER A 125 -1.04 -3.06 4.29
CA SER A 125 -2.49 -3.20 4.09
C SER A 125 -3.18 -3.91 5.22
N LEU A 126 -2.65 -5.05 5.63
CA LEU A 126 -3.30 -5.90 6.63
C LEU A 126 -3.02 -5.42 8.05
N THR A 127 -1.89 -4.77 8.29
CA THR A 127 -1.64 -4.07 9.55
C THR A 127 -2.65 -2.95 9.76
N TRP A 128 -2.93 -2.15 8.74
CA TRP A 128 -4.00 -1.17 8.77
C TRP A 128 -5.35 -1.81 9.07
N LEU A 129 -5.66 -2.88 8.37
CA LEU A 129 -6.97 -3.54 8.49
C LEU A 129 -7.20 -4.10 9.89
N ARG A 130 -6.20 -4.78 10.46
CA ARG A 130 -6.29 -5.29 11.85
C ARG A 130 -6.46 -4.15 12.85
N GLY A 131 -5.75 -3.04 12.66
CA GLY A 131 -5.90 -1.85 13.51
C GLY A 131 -7.29 -1.21 13.39
N ILE A 132 -7.81 -1.10 12.19
CA ILE A 132 -9.17 -0.58 11.93
C ILE A 132 -10.21 -1.48 12.59
N MET A 133 -10.07 -2.80 12.45
CA MET A 133 -10.99 -3.76 13.08
C MET A 133 -11.02 -3.58 14.59
N LYS A 134 -9.88 -3.40 15.22
CA LYS A 134 -9.77 -3.19 16.66
C LYS A 134 -10.38 -1.85 17.08
N HIS A 135 -9.95 -0.75 16.46
CA HIS A 135 -10.29 0.60 16.90
C HIS A 135 -11.70 1.04 16.48
N GLU A 136 -12.19 0.59 15.34
CA GLU A 136 -13.49 0.98 14.83
C GLU A 136 -14.61 -0.01 15.19
N TYR A 137 -14.29 -1.28 15.34
CA TYR A 137 -15.30 -2.34 15.55
C TYR A 137 -15.08 -3.16 16.81
N GLY A 138 -14.03 -2.89 17.57
CA GLY A 138 -13.74 -3.59 18.80
C GLY A 138 -13.33 -5.06 18.64
N VAL A 139 -12.90 -5.47 17.46
CA VAL A 139 -12.42 -6.83 17.18
C VAL A 139 -10.91 -6.85 17.17
N SER A 140 -10.32 -7.36 18.25
CA SER A 140 -8.87 -7.47 18.38
C SER A 140 -8.33 -8.70 17.63
N PRO A 141 -7.10 -8.62 17.11
CA PRO A 141 -6.49 -9.78 16.44
C PRO A 141 -6.44 -11.04 17.29
N GLU A 142 -6.31 -10.91 18.61
CA GLU A 142 -6.27 -12.02 19.57
C GLU A 142 -7.59 -12.80 19.65
N GLU A 143 -8.70 -12.19 19.22
CA GLU A 143 -10.03 -12.82 19.21
C GLU A 143 -10.28 -13.66 17.97
N ILE A 144 -9.34 -13.71 17.03
CA ILE A 144 -9.46 -14.40 15.74
C ILE A 144 -8.49 -15.60 15.70
N GLN A 145 -8.92 -16.68 15.06
CA GLN A 145 -8.07 -17.82 14.75
C GLN A 145 -7.44 -17.62 13.36
N TRP A 146 -6.16 -17.27 13.32
CA TRP A 146 -5.46 -16.97 12.08
C TRP A 146 -4.87 -18.21 11.42
N PHE A 147 -5.02 -18.28 10.10
CA PHE A 147 -4.42 -19.32 9.26
C PHE A 147 -3.55 -18.63 8.22
N VAL A 148 -2.23 -18.84 8.32
CA VAL A 148 -1.27 -18.26 7.37
C VAL A 148 -1.16 -19.18 6.17
N SER A 149 -1.42 -18.66 4.99
CA SER A 149 -1.33 -19.43 3.75
C SER A 149 0.13 -19.67 3.36
N SER A 150 0.40 -20.84 2.76
CA SER A 150 1.70 -21.18 2.23
C SER A 150 2.03 -20.45 0.92
N LYS A 151 1.03 -19.90 0.28
CA LYS A 151 1.14 -19.13 -0.97
C LYS A 151 0.26 -17.88 -0.89
N ASP A 152 0.69 -16.82 -1.57
CA ASP A 152 -0.13 -15.63 -1.78
C ASP A 152 -1.08 -15.85 -2.97
N SER A 153 -2.35 -15.47 -2.83
CA SER A 153 -3.35 -15.58 -3.89
C SER A 153 -3.23 -14.50 -4.97
N SER A 154 -2.36 -13.52 -4.79
CA SER A 154 -2.11 -12.49 -5.80
C SER A 154 -1.44 -13.10 -7.03
N ALA A 155 -2.01 -12.85 -8.22
CA ALA A 155 -1.51 -13.43 -9.48
C ALA A 155 -0.06 -13.05 -9.79
N LYS A 156 0.39 -11.88 -9.34
CA LYS A 156 1.77 -11.40 -9.59
C LYS A 156 2.77 -11.84 -8.54
N ALA A 157 2.28 -12.14 -7.33
CA ALA A 157 3.12 -12.55 -6.20
C ALA A 157 2.90 -14.01 -5.81
N ALA A 158 2.11 -14.75 -6.58
CA ALA A 158 1.75 -16.13 -6.29
C ALA A 158 2.99 -17.00 -6.03
N GLY A 159 3.06 -17.59 -4.86
CA GLY A 159 4.17 -18.43 -4.45
C GLY A 159 5.35 -17.72 -3.81
N LYS A 160 5.37 -16.38 -3.79
CA LYS A 160 6.42 -15.61 -3.11
C LYS A 160 5.92 -15.06 -1.80
N VAL A 161 6.55 -15.48 -0.71
CA VAL A 161 6.37 -14.89 0.62
C VAL A 161 7.68 -14.18 0.95
N SER A 162 7.60 -12.87 1.29
CA SER A 162 8.79 -12.14 1.68
C SER A 162 9.28 -12.60 3.06
N VAL A 163 10.57 -12.37 3.35
CA VAL A 163 11.14 -12.73 4.66
C VAL A 163 10.40 -12.02 5.80
N GLN A 164 9.94 -10.80 5.57
CA GLN A 164 9.16 -10.05 6.54
C GLN A 164 7.81 -10.72 6.88
N GLU A 165 7.22 -11.46 5.93
CA GLU A 165 5.96 -12.19 6.16
C GLU A 165 6.13 -13.40 7.10
N SER A 166 7.36 -13.80 7.43
CA SER A 166 7.62 -14.83 8.44
C SER A 166 7.43 -14.33 9.88
N MET A 167 7.30 -13.02 10.08
CA MET A 167 7.06 -12.43 11.40
C MET A 167 5.67 -12.80 11.90
N VAL A 168 5.59 -13.38 13.10
CA VAL A 168 4.34 -13.71 13.78
C VAL A 168 4.26 -12.93 15.08
N PRO A 169 3.25 -12.07 15.25
CA PRO A 169 3.06 -11.35 16.51
C PRO A 169 2.83 -12.31 17.68
N LYS A 170 3.35 -11.97 18.84
CA LYS A 170 3.13 -12.74 20.06
C LYS A 170 1.67 -12.61 20.53
N GLY A 171 1.15 -13.66 21.12
CA GLY A 171 -0.19 -13.66 21.72
C GLY A 171 -1.32 -13.92 20.74
N LEU A 172 -1.05 -14.16 19.47
CA LEU A 172 -2.05 -14.52 18.48
C LEU A 172 -2.18 -16.04 18.35
N SER A 173 -3.41 -16.50 18.10
CA SER A 173 -3.67 -17.87 17.69
C SER A 173 -3.38 -18.00 16.19
N VAL A 174 -2.23 -18.56 15.85
CA VAL A 174 -1.76 -18.66 14.46
C VAL A 174 -1.46 -20.12 14.14
N SER A 175 -2.07 -20.60 13.05
CA SER A 175 -1.80 -21.94 12.49
C SER A 175 -1.35 -21.79 11.04
N GLN A 176 -0.53 -22.74 10.57
CA GLN A 176 -0.18 -22.81 9.17
C GLN A 176 -1.35 -23.42 8.39
N GLY A 177 -1.68 -22.81 7.26
CA GLY A 177 -2.63 -23.37 6.33
C GLY A 177 -2.07 -24.62 5.64
N PRO A 178 -2.95 -25.38 4.93
CA PRO A 178 -2.51 -26.57 4.20
C PRO A 178 -1.43 -26.25 3.17
N GLU A 179 -0.47 -27.15 3.06
CA GLU A 179 0.60 -27.02 2.08
C GLU A 179 0.05 -26.90 0.65
N GLY A 180 0.58 -25.95 -0.12
CA GLY A 180 0.21 -25.74 -1.50
C GLY A 180 -1.12 -25.00 -1.73
N LYS A 181 -1.79 -24.56 -0.66
CA LYS A 181 -3.04 -23.77 -0.73
C LYS A 181 -2.82 -22.33 -0.34
N ASP A 182 -3.43 -21.41 -1.12
CA ASP A 182 -3.50 -20.00 -0.78
C ASP A 182 -4.78 -19.67 0.01
N GLU A 183 -4.95 -18.41 0.40
CA GLU A 183 -6.12 -17.96 1.18
C GLU A 183 -7.43 -18.19 0.42
N SER A 184 -7.42 -17.97 -0.90
CA SER A 184 -8.59 -18.18 -1.76
C SER A 184 -9.02 -19.63 -1.76
N ASP A 185 -8.07 -20.57 -1.85
CA ASP A 185 -8.34 -22.01 -1.78
C ASP A 185 -9.01 -22.38 -0.46
N MET A 186 -8.50 -21.86 0.66
CA MET A 186 -9.05 -22.14 1.99
C MET A 186 -10.45 -21.57 2.19
N LEU A 187 -10.72 -20.39 1.65
CA LEU A 187 -12.05 -19.80 1.73
C LEU A 187 -13.05 -20.56 0.85
N GLU A 188 -12.67 -20.91 -0.36
CA GLU A 188 -13.47 -21.65 -1.31
C GLU A 188 -13.85 -23.04 -0.80
N SER A 189 -12.91 -23.75 -0.18
CA SER A 189 -13.15 -25.08 0.39
C SER A 189 -13.91 -25.06 1.72
N GLY A 190 -14.00 -23.89 2.37
CA GLY A 190 -14.63 -23.76 3.67
C GLY A 190 -13.72 -24.12 4.86
N GLU A 191 -12.43 -24.28 4.66
CA GLU A 191 -11.47 -24.48 5.75
C GLU A 191 -11.37 -23.27 6.65
N VAL A 192 -11.63 -22.07 6.12
CA VAL A 192 -11.74 -20.83 6.87
C VAL A 192 -13.09 -20.16 6.62
N ASP A 193 -13.48 -19.28 7.53
CA ASP A 193 -14.75 -18.53 7.46
C ASP A 193 -14.60 -17.21 6.71
N ALA A 194 -13.41 -16.66 6.70
CA ALA A 194 -13.08 -15.39 6.09
C ALA A 194 -11.60 -15.33 5.68
N LEU A 195 -11.26 -14.30 4.92
CA LEU A 195 -9.86 -13.99 4.62
C LEU A 195 -9.62 -12.48 4.58
N PHE A 196 -8.40 -12.09 4.89
CA PHE A 196 -7.88 -10.74 4.69
C PHE A 196 -6.87 -10.77 3.56
N HIS A 197 -7.07 -9.95 2.55
CA HIS A 197 -6.13 -9.83 1.45
C HIS A 197 -6.16 -8.45 0.81
N ALA A 198 -5.01 -7.95 0.41
CA ALA A 198 -4.88 -6.61 -0.17
C ALA A 198 -5.60 -6.46 -1.52
N ALA A 199 -5.64 -7.53 -2.30
CA ALA A 199 -6.33 -7.60 -3.59
C ALA A 199 -7.53 -8.55 -3.51
N GLU A 200 -8.40 -8.50 -4.50
CA GLU A 200 -9.52 -9.44 -4.60
C GLU A 200 -8.98 -10.87 -4.78
N PRO A 201 -9.42 -11.83 -3.96
CA PRO A 201 -9.03 -13.22 -4.12
C PRO A 201 -9.68 -13.83 -5.36
N ARG A 202 -9.04 -14.85 -5.90
CA ARG A 202 -9.49 -15.55 -7.11
C ARG A 202 -10.94 -16.00 -7.02
N ALA A 203 -11.35 -16.57 -5.90
CA ALA A 203 -12.73 -17.04 -5.68
C ALA A 203 -13.76 -15.92 -5.83
N TYR A 204 -13.43 -14.72 -5.36
CA TYR A 204 -14.33 -13.56 -5.52
C TYR A 204 -14.38 -13.09 -6.99
N ILE A 205 -13.23 -12.99 -7.65
CA ILE A 205 -13.15 -12.57 -9.06
C ILE A 205 -13.92 -13.52 -9.96
N GLU A 206 -13.83 -14.82 -9.70
CA GLU A 206 -14.54 -15.87 -10.46
C GLU A 206 -16.02 -15.99 -10.10
N GLY A 207 -16.49 -15.22 -9.14
CA GLY A 207 -17.90 -15.20 -8.78
C GLY A 207 -18.38 -16.43 -8.00
N HIS A 208 -17.53 -17.00 -7.16
CA HIS A 208 -17.93 -18.16 -6.34
C HIS A 208 -19.17 -17.81 -5.50
N PRO A 209 -20.23 -18.63 -5.54
CA PRO A 209 -21.55 -18.28 -4.97
C PRO A 209 -21.54 -18.12 -3.45
N LYS A 210 -20.56 -18.70 -2.76
CA LYS A 210 -20.44 -18.64 -1.30
C LYS A 210 -19.37 -17.65 -0.81
N VAL A 211 -18.86 -16.78 -1.69
CA VAL A 211 -17.84 -15.81 -1.35
C VAL A 211 -18.35 -14.39 -1.64
N ALA A 212 -18.23 -13.51 -0.65
CA ALA A 212 -18.64 -12.12 -0.75
C ALA A 212 -17.71 -11.22 0.05
N ARG A 213 -17.82 -9.91 -0.15
CA ARG A 213 -17.15 -8.93 0.72
C ARG A 213 -17.89 -8.83 2.05
N LEU A 214 -17.16 -8.67 3.14
CA LEU A 214 -17.78 -8.38 4.45
C LEU A 214 -18.53 -7.05 4.40
N PHE A 215 -17.96 -6.05 3.73
CA PHE A 215 -18.57 -4.74 3.52
C PHE A 215 -18.97 -4.61 2.04
N PRO A 216 -20.18 -5.05 1.66
CA PRO A 216 -20.59 -5.01 0.25
C PRO A 216 -20.68 -3.59 -0.31
N ASP A 217 -21.13 -2.63 0.50
CA ASP A 217 -21.07 -1.20 0.18
C ASP A 217 -19.85 -0.56 0.82
N PHE A 218 -18.66 -1.03 0.43
CA PHE A 218 -17.40 -0.54 0.99
C PHE A 218 -17.16 0.95 0.70
N ARG A 219 -17.66 1.48 -0.41
CA ARG A 219 -17.58 2.90 -0.71
C ARG A 219 -18.20 3.74 0.41
N LYS A 220 -19.40 3.40 0.82
CA LYS A 220 -20.11 4.07 1.93
C LYS A 220 -19.35 3.94 3.25
N THR A 221 -18.89 2.74 3.56
CA THR A 221 -18.18 2.43 4.81
C THR A 221 -16.84 3.17 4.88
N GLU A 222 -16.08 3.17 3.79
CA GLU A 222 -14.77 3.84 3.71
C GLU A 222 -14.91 5.37 3.77
N ARG A 223 -15.94 5.94 3.14
CA ARG A 223 -16.25 7.37 3.22
C ARG A 223 -16.61 7.78 4.64
N ALA A 224 -17.41 6.97 5.33
CA ALA A 224 -17.76 7.21 6.74
C ALA A 224 -16.52 7.13 7.64
N TYR A 225 -15.63 6.20 7.39
CA TYR A 225 -14.36 6.09 8.11
C TYR A 225 -13.50 7.36 7.95
N PHE A 226 -13.35 7.86 6.73
CA PHE A 226 -12.61 9.10 6.50
C PHE A 226 -13.28 10.29 7.17
N LYS A 227 -14.60 10.41 7.07
CA LYS A 227 -15.36 11.50 7.71
C LYS A 227 -15.15 11.51 9.23
N LYS A 228 -15.11 10.33 9.85
CA LYS A 228 -14.91 10.17 11.28
C LYS A 228 -13.47 10.44 11.70
N THR A 229 -12.50 9.92 10.97
CA THR A 229 -11.09 9.86 11.40
C THR A 229 -10.18 10.87 10.71
N GLY A 230 -10.52 11.30 9.51
CA GLY A 230 -9.64 12.11 8.66
C GLY A 230 -8.44 11.33 8.12
N ILE A 231 -8.46 9.99 8.20
CA ILE A 231 -7.35 9.13 7.79
C ILE A 231 -7.62 8.53 6.41
N PHE A 232 -6.71 8.77 5.50
CA PHE A 232 -6.59 8.04 4.24
C PHE A 232 -5.36 7.13 4.35
N PRO A 233 -5.53 5.81 4.54
CA PRO A 233 -4.43 4.92 4.85
C PRO A 233 -3.32 4.93 3.81
N ILE A 234 -2.08 5.04 4.28
CA ILE A 234 -0.88 5.08 3.44
C ILE A 234 -0.31 3.67 3.32
N MET A 235 -0.09 3.20 2.08
CA MET A 235 0.47 1.88 1.82
C MET A 235 1.94 1.94 1.48
N HIS A 236 2.32 2.83 0.56
CA HIS A 236 3.69 2.97 0.09
C HIS A 236 4.22 4.36 0.39
N ALA A 237 5.53 4.43 0.59
CA ALA A 237 6.28 5.68 0.60
C ALA A 237 7.39 5.60 -0.47
N VAL A 238 8.26 6.58 -0.52
CA VAL A 238 9.44 6.60 -1.37
C VAL A 238 10.68 6.58 -0.48
N ALA A 239 11.58 5.66 -0.75
CA ALA A 239 12.85 5.53 -0.06
C ALA A 239 13.99 6.06 -0.92
N ILE A 240 14.98 6.66 -0.28
CA ILE A 240 16.17 7.19 -0.93
C ILE A 240 17.42 6.64 -0.25
N ARG A 241 18.41 6.23 -1.04
CA ARG A 241 19.63 5.62 -0.52
C ARG A 241 20.43 6.63 0.31
N ASN A 242 20.71 6.32 1.56
CA ASN A 242 21.31 7.26 2.51
C ASN A 242 22.70 7.76 2.13
N THR A 243 23.50 6.95 1.46
CA THR A 243 24.83 7.39 0.98
C THR A 243 24.71 8.54 -0.02
N LEU A 244 23.69 8.51 -0.88
CA LEU A 244 23.43 9.62 -1.80
C LEU A 244 22.95 10.88 -1.09
N VAL A 245 22.13 10.73 -0.06
CA VAL A 245 21.68 11.88 0.74
C VAL A 245 22.86 12.57 1.42
N LYS A 246 23.79 11.80 1.95
CA LYS A 246 25.01 12.34 2.58
C LYS A 246 25.90 13.08 1.59
N GLN A 247 26.06 12.56 0.39
CA GLN A 247 26.85 13.16 -0.67
C GLN A 247 26.15 14.35 -1.34
N HIS A 248 24.81 14.30 -1.41
CA HIS A 248 23.97 15.28 -2.11
C HIS A 248 22.77 15.68 -1.25
N PRO A 249 22.97 16.54 -0.22
CA PRO A 249 21.90 16.91 0.70
C PRO A 249 20.69 17.60 0.07
N TRP A 250 20.85 18.14 -1.14
CA TRP A 250 19.79 18.77 -1.94
C TRP A 250 18.86 17.76 -2.61
N LEU A 251 19.29 16.48 -2.77
CA LEU A 251 18.58 15.47 -3.55
C LEU A 251 17.19 15.12 -3.00
N PRO A 252 17.00 14.94 -1.69
CA PRO A 252 15.66 14.63 -1.15
C PRO A 252 14.61 15.65 -1.55
N LYS A 253 14.92 16.94 -1.50
CA LYS A 253 14.00 18.00 -1.89
C LYS A 253 13.71 17.99 -3.39
N ALA A 254 14.72 17.75 -4.21
CA ALA A 254 14.56 17.65 -5.66
C ALA A 254 13.62 16.49 -6.04
N VAL A 255 13.76 15.35 -5.39
CA VAL A 255 12.89 14.19 -5.56
C VAL A 255 11.47 14.50 -5.09
N PHE A 256 11.32 15.09 -3.91
CA PHE A 256 10.01 15.49 -3.39
C PHE A 256 9.29 16.44 -4.34
N ASN A 257 9.98 17.44 -4.85
CA ASN A 257 9.43 18.41 -5.79
C ASN A 257 8.99 17.73 -7.10
N ALA A 258 9.77 16.79 -7.60
CA ALA A 258 9.45 16.07 -8.83
C ALA A 258 8.16 15.23 -8.68
N TYR A 259 8.04 14.47 -7.60
CA TYR A 259 6.81 13.72 -7.32
C TYR A 259 5.61 14.64 -7.09
N SER A 260 5.82 15.78 -6.43
CA SER A 260 4.76 16.77 -6.20
C SER A 260 4.29 17.41 -7.50
N GLN A 261 5.19 17.71 -8.43
CA GLN A 261 4.85 18.23 -9.75
C GLN A 261 4.07 17.20 -10.57
N ALA A 262 4.49 15.94 -10.55
CA ALA A 262 3.78 14.86 -11.24
C ALA A 262 2.35 14.70 -10.68
N LYS A 263 2.20 14.77 -9.38
CA LYS A 263 0.89 14.74 -8.73
C LYS A 263 0.03 15.95 -9.12
N GLN A 264 0.61 17.14 -9.19
CA GLN A 264 -0.12 18.35 -9.61
C GLN A 264 -0.65 18.23 -11.03
N ILE A 265 0.10 17.61 -11.93
CA ILE A 265 -0.36 17.31 -13.30
C ILE A 265 -1.61 16.43 -13.26
N MET A 266 -1.64 15.44 -12.39
CA MET A 266 -2.82 14.60 -12.17
C MET A 266 -4.01 15.44 -11.68
N TYR A 267 -3.82 16.29 -10.67
CA TYR A 267 -4.90 17.17 -10.20
C TYR A 267 -5.44 18.07 -11.29
N ASP A 268 -4.57 18.68 -12.09
CA ASP A 268 -4.97 19.56 -13.20
C ASP A 268 -5.75 18.77 -14.26
N HIS A 269 -5.34 17.54 -14.55
CA HIS A 269 -6.06 16.66 -15.46
C HIS A 269 -7.47 16.34 -14.94
N LEU A 270 -7.60 16.00 -13.66
CA LEU A 270 -8.89 15.68 -13.06
C LEU A 270 -9.86 16.87 -13.07
N LYS A 271 -9.37 18.11 -13.04
CA LYS A 271 -10.21 19.32 -13.18
C LYS A 271 -10.80 19.50 -14.57
N LYS A 272 -10.22 18.85 -15.58
CA LYS A 272 -10.62 18.96 -16.99
C LYS A 272 -11.47 17.78 -17.47
N MET A 273 -12.09 17.05 -16.56
CA MET A 273 -12.80 15.78 -16.84
C MET A 273 -14.19 15.95 -17.46
N GLY A 274 -14.57 17.14 -17.90
CA GLY A 274 -15.89 17.38 -18.49
C GLY A 274 -16.21 16.57 -19.74
N TRP A 275 -15.19 16.02 -20.41
CA TRP A 275 -15.33 15.18 -21.60
C TRP A 275 -15.04 13.70 -21.35
N ALA A 276 -15.11 13.24 -20.11
CA ALA A 276 -14.95 11.83 -19.75
C ALA A 276 -13.70 11.19 -20.38
N THR A 277 -12.53 11.73 -20.04
CA THR A 277 -11.24 11.19 -20.50
C THR A 277 -10.92 9.83 -19.91
N ILE A 278 -11.68 9.39 -18.90
CA ILE A 278 -11.69 8.04 -18.34
C ILE A 278 -13.02 7.39 -18.75
N SER A 279 -12.98 6.11 -19.09
CA SER A 279 -14.15 5.37 -19.60
C SER A 279 -15.17 4.98 -18.51
N LEU A 280 -15.08 5.57 -17.33
CA LEU A 280 -16.06 5.38 -16.25
C LEU A 280 -17.14 6.46 -16.36
N PRO A 281 -18.43 6.07 -16.51
CA PRO A 281 -19.52 7.04 -16.77
C PRO A 281 -19.69 8.09 -15.66
N TRP A 282 -19.39 7.73 -14.43
CA TRP A 282 -19.57 8.60 -13.26
C TRP A 282 -18.25 9.11 -12.67
N ALA A 283 -17.18 9.11 -13.45
CA ALA A 283 -15.87 9.57 -12.98
C ALA A 283 -15.93 11.03 -12.49
N ALA A 284 -16.62 11.92 -13.22
CA ALA A 284 -16.77 13.31 -12.82
C ALA A 284 -17.45 13.46 -11.45
N GLN A 285 -18.49 12.66 -11.21
CA GLN A 285 -19.20 12.66 -9.92
C GLN A 285 -18.30 12.15 -8.78
N GLU A 286 -17.52 11.09 -9.03
CA GLU A 286 -16.57 10.59 -8.04
C GLU A 286 -15.51 11.63 -7.70
N ILE A 287 -15.02 12.36 -8.68
CA ILE A 287 -14.05 13.45 -8.47
C ILE A 287 -14.65 14.56 -7.60
N GLU A 288 -15.85 15.02 -7.93
CA GLU A 288 -16.55 16.07 -7.17
C GLU A 288 -16.81 15.65 -5.72
N GLU A 289 -17.32 14.44 -5.52
CA GLU A 289 -17.60 13.89 -4.19
C GLU A 289 -16.34 13.67 -3.37
N THR A 290 -15.24 13.24 -4.00
CA THR A 290 -13.94 13.08 -3.35
C THR A 290 -13.45 14.44 -2.84
N ARG A 291 -13.49 15.47 -3.67
CA ARG A 291 -13.08 16.82 -3.26
C ARG A 291 -13.95 17.38 -2.15
N ALA A 292 -15.27 17.15 -2.22
CA ALA A 292 -16.20 17.61 -1.20
C ALA A 292 -15.91 16.98 0.17
N LEU A 293 -15.55 15.69 0.20
CA LEU A 293 -15.25 14.96 1.44
C LEU A 293 -13.85 15.21 1.94
N MET A 294 -12.85 15.15 1.05
CA MET A 294 -11.43 15.08 1.42
C MET A 294 -10.65 16.38 1.13
N GLY A 295 -11.26 17.34 0.44
CA GLY A 295 -10.60 18.58 0.02
C GLY A 295 -9.93 18.47 -1.35
N GLU A 296 -9.46 19.62 -1.85
CA GLU A 296 -8.80 19.72 -3.16
C GLU A 296 -7.51 18.91 -3.23
N ASN A 297 -6.73 18.92 -2.15
CA ASN A 297 -5.51 18.11 -2.01
C ASN A 297 -5.84 16.80 -1.30
N PHE A 298 -6.60 15.93 -1.96
CA PHE A 298 -7.06 14.67 -1.36
C PHE A 298 -6.00 13.57 -1.32
N TRP A 299 -4.85 13.80 -1.95
CA TRP A 299 -3.70 12.89 -1.94
C TRP A 299 -2.43 13.62 -1.43
N PRO A 300 -2.46 14.11 -0.18
CA PRO A 300 -1.40 14.99 0.29
C PRO A 300 -0.07 14.25 0.50
N TYR A 301 1.02 14.90 0.09
CA TYR A 301 2.39 14.53 0.46
C TYR A 301 2.83 15.40 1.64
N GLY A 302 3.94 15.05 2.26
CA GLY A 302 4.49 15.75 3.41
C GLY A 302 4.12 15.08 4.73
N ILE A 303 4.76 15.52 5.82
CA ILE A 303 4.55 14.95 7.16
C ILE A 303 3.33 15.54 7.83
N GLU A 304 3.21 16.87 7.87
CA GLU A 304 2.14 17.52 8.65
C GLU A 304 0.72 17.13 8.21
N PRO A 305 0.37 17.14 6.90
CA PRO A 305 -0.96 16.71 6.49
C PRO A 305 -1.25 15.23 6.74
N ASN A 306 -0.20 14.43 6.92
CA ASN A 306 -0.27 12.98 7.07
C ASN A 306 0.10 12.48 8.46
N ARG A 307 0.37 13.38 9.40
CA ARG A 307 0.80 13.02 10.76
C ARG A 307 -0.18 12.06 11.42
N LYS A 308 -1.47 12.35 11.32
CA LYS A 308 -2.52 11.52 11.91
C LYS A 308 -2.53 10.09 11.34
N ALA A 309 -2.40 9.96 10.02
CA ALA A 309 -2.32 8.65 9.36
C ALA A 309 -1.05 7.89 9.74
N LEU A 310 0.09 8.57 9.77
CA LEU A 310 1.37 7.96 10.15
C LEU A 310 1.36 7.50 11.62
N GLU A 311 0.89 8.34 12.53
CA GLU A 311 0.78 8.00 13.95
C GLU A 311 -0.18 6.84 14.19
N ALA A 312 -1.29 6.79 13.46
CA ALA A 312 -2.23 5.66 13.56
C ALA A 312 -1.57 4.34 13.14
N LEU A 313 -0.84 4.32 12.04
CA LEU A 313 -0.14 3.11 11.60
C LEU A 313 0.93 2.67 12.60
N PHE A 314 1.69 3.61 13.16
CA PHE A 314 2.69 3.32 14.19
C PHE A 314 2.03 2.72 15.43
N GLN A 315 0.93 3.30 15.88
CA GLN A 315 0.16 2.79 17.03
C GLN A 315 -0.37 1.38 16.75
N TYR A 316 -0.97 1.16 15.57
CA TYR A 316 -1.51 -0.16 15.21
C TYR A 316 -0.43 -1.23 15.13
N SER A 317 0.72 -0.90 14.56
CA SER A 317 1.87 -1.80 14.52
C SER A 317 2.37 -2.16 15.93
N TYR A 318 2.55 -1.16 16.77
CA TYR A 318 3.00 -1.36 18.16
C TYR A 318 2.03 -2.20 18.98
N GLU A 319 0.73 -1.90 18.91
CA GLU A 319 -0.31 -2.63 19.64
C GLU A 319 -0.42 -4.10 19.18
N GLN A 320 -0.08 -4.37 17.92
CA GLN A 320 -0.08 -5.72 17.36
C GLN A 320 1.20 -6.49 17.66
N GLY A 321 2.15 -5.89 18.36
CA GLY A 321 3.42 -6.54 18.72
C GLY A 321 4.41 -6.67 17.58
N LEU A 322 4.33 -5.76 16.63
CA LEU A 322 5.19 -5.75 15.45
C LEU A 322 6.35 -4.74 15.58
#